data_84402741143cc232b937865d8944853b
#
_entry.id   84402741143cc232b937865d8944853b
#
_cell.length_a   1.000
_cell.length_b   1.000
_cell.length_c   1.000
_cell.angle_alpha   90.00
_cell.angle_beta   90.00
_cell.angle_gamma   90.00
#
_symmetry.space_group_name_H-M   'P 1'
#
loop_
_entity.id
_entity.type
_entity.pdbx_description
1 polymer ?
#
loop_
_entity_poly.entity_id
_entity_poly.type
_entity_poly.pdbx_seq_one_letter_code
_entity_poly.pdbx_strand_id
1 'polypeptide(L)'
;STFAQNYSIMKQDFFNYQAQTSHFASGFEVERAEGNYIYGKDGRAYLDFVSGISANILGHSHPRIINAIKEQADKYLHVMVYGEYALEKPVELCKLLAKVTPDPLEVTYLVNSGAEAIDGSLKLAKRYTGREEIIAFHNAYHGNTHGALSVAGNEYHKRAFRPLLPLVNFIHFNNEEDLAKITEKTAGVVVET
;
A
#
# COMPACT_ATOMS: atom_id res chain seq x y z
N SER A 1 2.44 -31.53 29.84
CA SER A 1 1.11 -30.92 30.10
C SER A 1 0.90 -29.76 29.18
N THR A 2 0.16 -30.00 28.12
CA THR A 2 -0.26 -29.03 27.10
C THR A 2 -1.27 -28.09 27.77
N PHE A 3 -0.87 -26.85 28.03
CA PHE A 3 -1.83 -25.77 28.31
C PHE A 3 -2.65 -25.55 27.06
N ALA A 4 -3.83 -26.17 26.98
CA ALA A 4 -4.85 -25.78 25.99
C ALA A 4 -5.24 -24.33 26.34
N GLN A 5 -4.75 -23.38 25.59
CA GLN A 5 -5.23 -22.01 25.66
C GLN A 5 -6.69 -22.03 25.17
N ASN A 6 -7.64 -21.81 26.09
CA ASN A 6 -9.04 -21.59 25.73
C ASN A 6 -9.13 -20.25 25.00
N TYR A 7 -8.96 -20.28 23.69
CA TYR A 7 -9.21 -19.11 22.84
C TYR A 7 -10.71 -18.81 22.83
N SER A 8 -11.06 -17.52 22.72
CA SER A 8 -12.43 -17.12 22.40
C SER A 8 -12.88 -17.71 21.05
N ILE A 9 -14.16 -17.86 20.83
CA ILE A 9 -14.72 -18.34 19.56
C ILE A 9 -14.23 -17.45 18.40
N MET A 10 -14.22 -16.14 18.57
CA MET A 10 -13.76 -15.21 17.54
C MET A 10 -12.27 -15.40 17.18
N LYS A 11 -11.44 -15.64 18.18
CA LYS A 11 -10.02 -15.91 17.95
C LYS A 11 -9.79 -17.26 17.26
N GLN A 12 -10.59 -18.28 17.57
CA GLN A 12 -10.57 -19.56 16.87
C GLN A 12 -11.00 -19.38 15.40
N ASP A 13 -12.08 -18.65 15.16
CA ASP A 13 -12.56 -18.35 13.82
C ASP A 13 -11.56 -17.54 12.99
N PHE A 14 -10.87 -16.58 13.61
CA PHE A 14 -9.78 -15.86 12.96
C PHE A 14 -8.69 -16.80 12.42
N PHE A 15 -8.26 -17.78 13.22
CA PHE A 15 -7.23 -18.72 12.76
C PHE A 15 -7.77 -19.77 11.79
N ASN A 16 -9.05 -20.11 11.87
CA ASN A 16 -9.65 -21.14 11.01
C ASN A 16 -10.07 -20.60 9.63
N TYR A 17 -10.53 -19.36 9.54
CA TYR A 17 -11.19 -18.84 8.34
C TYR A 17 -10.49 -17.64 7.70
N GLN A 18 -9.63 -16.93 8.41
CA GLN A 18 -8.87 -15.82 7.86
C GLN A 18 -7.43 -16.23 7.58
N ALA A 19 -6.97 -16.10 6.34
CA ALA A 19 -5.58 -16.39 5.98
C ALA A 19 -4.62 -15.44 6.72
N GLN A 20 -3.66 -16.01 7.46
CA GLN A 20 -2.60 -15.24 8.10
C GLN A 20 -1.43 -15.06 7.14
N THR A 21 -1.05 -13.82 6.88
CA THR A 21 0.09 -13.46 6.04
C THR A 21 1.38 -13.23 6.84
N SER A 22 1.29 -13.31 8.18
CA SER A 22 2.42 -13.18 9.11
C SER A 22 2.56 -14.45 9.95
N HIS A 23 3.80 -14.88 10.18
CA HIS A 23 4.10 -15.97 11.12
C HIS A 23 3.80 -15.62 12.59
N PHE A 24 3.54 -14.36 12.89
CA PHE A 24 3.33 -13.84 14.24
C PHE A 24 1.93 -13.26 14.43
N ALA A 25 0.93 -13.80 13.75
CA ALA A 25 -0.46 -13.39 13.95
C ALA A 25 -0.88 -13.61 15.41
N SER A 26 -1.14 -12.52 16.14
CA SER A 26 -1.46 -12.58 17.58
C SER A 26 -2.89 -13.03 17.86
N GLY A 27 -3.79 -12.83 16.91
CA GLY A 27 -5.23 -12.99 17.13
C GLY A 27 -5.74 -12.04 18.23
N PHE A 28 -5.18 -10.83 18.30
CA PHE A 28 -5.66 -9.79 19.21
C PHE A 28 -7.07 -9.36 18.86
N GLU A 29 -7.99 -9.45 19.80
CA GLU A 29 -9.40 -9.17 19.57
C GLU A 29 -9.71 -7.71 19.87
N VAL A 30 -9.91 -6.95 18.80
CA VAL A 30 -10.24 -5.52 18.86
C VAL A 30 -11.75 -5.35 19.04
N GLU A 31 -12.17 -4.50 19.99
CA GLU A 31 -13.54 -4.06 20.16
C GLU A 31 -13.80 -2.73 19.45
N ARG A 32 -12.96 -1.75 19.70
CA ARG A 32 -13.02 -0.42 19.08
C ARG A 32 -11.65 0.26 19.06
N ALA A 33 -11.53 1.33 18.29
CA ALA A 33 -10.34 2.17 18.31
C ALA A 33 -10.73 3.64 18.24
N GLU A 34 -10.01 4.52 18.98
CA GLU A 34 -10.31 5.94 19.06
C GLU A 34 -9.05 6.73 19.40
N GLY A 35 -8.79 7.82 18.69
CA GLY A 35 -7.58 8.61 18.85
C GLY A 35 -6.34 7.75 18.68
N ASN A 36 -5.48 7.69 19.69
CA ASN A 36 -4.25 6.90 19.67
C ASN A 36 -4.38 5.55 20.38
N TYR A 37 -5.60 5.09 20.68
CA TYR A 37 -5.80 3.87 21.44
C TYR A 37 -6.64 2.86 20.68
N ILE A 38 -6.26 1.58 20.85
CA ILE A 38 -7.06 0.42 20.48
C ILE A 38 -7.59 -0.20 21.79
N TYR A 39 -8.86 -0.53 21.82
CA TYR A 39 -9.52 -1.16 22.96
C TYR A 39 -9.76 -2.63 22.65
N GLY A 40 -9.20 -3.50 23.47
CA GLY A 40 -9.39 -4.94 23.33
C GLY A 40 -10.70 -5.40 23.95
N LYS A 41 -11.19 -6.57 23.50
CA LYS A 41 -12.32 -7.26 24.16
C LYS A 41 -12.03 -7.70 25.58
N ASP A 42 -10.76 -7.65 26.00
CA ASP A 42 -10.33 -7.86 27.40
C ASP A 42 -10.59 -6.64 28.30
N GLY A 43 -11.19 -5.57 27.76
CA GLY A 43 -11.49 -4.33 28.47
C GLY A 43 -10.31 -3.38 28.67
N ARG A 44 -9.14 -3.67 28.09
CA ARG A 44 -7.93 -2.84 28.21
C ARG A 44 -7.80 -1.87 27.04
N ALA A 45 -7.17 -0.73 27.34
CA ALA A 45 -6.74 0.24 26.33
C ALA A 45 -5.26 0.03 26.02
N TYR A 46 -4.93 -0.04 24.74
CA TYR A 46 -3.58 -0.23 24.23
C TYR A 46 -3.20 1.00 23.42
N LEU A 47 -2.10 1.66 23.77
CA LEU A 47 -1.57 2.77 22.98
C LEU A 47 -1.02 2.24 21.66
N ASP A 48 -1.55 2.74 20.55
CA ASP A 48 -1.21 2.27 19.20
C ASP A 48 -0.01 3.03 18.64
N PHE A 49 1.18 2.42 18.71
CA PHE A 49 2.38 2.89 18.04
C PHE A 49 2.54 2.36 16.60
N VAL A 50 1.64 1.49 16.14
CA VAL A 50 1.70 0.89 14.79
C VAL A 50 0.92 1.75 13.79
N SER A 51 -0.17 2.38 14.25
CA SER A 51 -1.03 3.27 13.43
C SER A 51 -1.45 2.64 12.09
N GLY A 52 -1.78 1.34 12.11
CA GLY A 52 -2.10 0.60 10.87
C GLY A 52 -0.93 0.56 9.87
N ILE A 53 0.31 0.49 10.35
CA ILE A 53 1.57 0.64 9.60
C ILE A 53 1.60 2.01 8.90
N SER A 54 1.54 3.07 9.74
CA SER A 54 1.59 4.48 9.36
C SER A 54 0.41 4.99 8.49
N ALA A 55 -0.69 4.23 8.43
CA ALA A 55 -1.87 4.63 7.66
C ALA A 55 -2.81 5.58 8.42
N ASN A 56 -2.88 5.45 9.76
CA ASN A 56 -3.81 6.20 10.62
C ASN A 56 -3.16 7.47 11.22
N ILE A 57 -2.57 8.32 10.40
CA ILE A 57 -1.83 9.51 10.85
C ILE A 57 -2.66 10.53 11.62
N LEU A 58 -3.99 10.55 11.47
CA LEU A 58 -4.92 11.42 12.21
C LEU A 58 -5.53 10.74 13.44
N GLY A 59 -5.09 9.51 13.74
CA GLY A 59 -5.67 8.67 14.78
C GLY A 59 -6.93 7.95 14.33
N HIS A 60 -7.35 6.98 15.15
CA HIS A 60 -8.54 6.17 14.92
C HIS A 60 -9.83 6.99 15.07
N SER A 61 -10.81 6.69 14.25
CA SER A 61 -12.18 7.24 14.34
C SER A 61 -12.24 8.77 14.37
N HIS A 62 -11.35 9.44 13.62
CA HIS A 62 -11.34 10.91 13.57
C HIS A 62 -12.70 11.44 13.10
N PRO A 63 -13.39 12.31 13.89
CA PRO A 63 -14.81 12.63 13.66
C PRO A 63 -15.07 13.30 12.30
N ARG A 64 -14.18 14.13 11.79
CA ARG A 64 -14.34 14.74 10.46
C ARG A 64 -14.28 13.70 9.34
N ILE A 65 -13.42 12.67 9.46
CA ILE A 65 -13.33 11.58 8.47
C ILE A 65 -14.58 10.73 8.53
N ILE A 66 -15.00 10.32 9.72
CA ILE A 66 -16.21 9.49 9.90
C ILE A 66 -17.46 10.21 9.35
N ASN A 67 -17.61 11.50 9.63
CA ASN A 67 -18.76 12.28 9.13
C ASN A 67 -18.71 12.41 7.59
N ALA A 68 -17.55 12.70 7.00
CA ALA A 68 -17.40 12.78 5.55
C ALA A 68 -17.74 11.44 4.85
N ILE A 69 -17.36 10.31 5.45
CA ILE A 69 -17.72 8.98 4.93
C ILE A 69 -19.24 8.75 5.01
N LYS A 70 -19.87 9.08 6.14
CA LYS A 70 -21.33 8.95 6.31
C LYS A 70 -22.10 9.81 5.29
N GLU A 71 -21.72 11.08 5.17
CA GLU A 71 -22.34 12.01 4.20
C GLU A 71 -22.18 11.54 2.76
N GLN A 72 -21.01 10.98 2.41
CA GLN A 72 -20.80 10.43 1.07
C GLN A 72 -21.57 9.13 0.85
N ALA A 73 -21.67 8.26 1.87
CA ALA A 73 -22.42 7.01 1.79
C ALA A 73 -23.91 7.24 1.57
N ASP A 74 -24.48 8.31 2.15
CA ASP A 74 -25.88 8.71 1.93
C ASP A 74 -26.15 9.18 0.49
N LYS A 75 -25.11 9.63 -0.25
CA LYS A 75 -25.23 10.04 -1.65
C LYS A 75 -25.03 8.87 -2.61
N TYR A 76 -23.87 8.24 -2.56
CA TYR A 76 -23.48 7.04 -3.31
C TYR A 76 -22.13 6.52 -2.85
N LEU A 77 -21.91 5.20 -2.98
CA LEU A 77 -20.60 4.56 -2.72
C LEU A 77 -19.83 4.33 -4.00
N HIS A 78 -20.49 3.86 -5.07
CA HIS A 78 -19.87 3.59 -6.36
C HIS A 78 -20.86 3.84 -7.48
N VAL A 79 -20.38 4.45 -8.56
CA VAL A 79 -21.20 4.76 -9.76
C VAL A 79 -20.52 4.26 -11.04
N MET A 80 -19.23 4.63 -11.26
CA MET A 80 -18.51 4.29 -12.47
C MET A 80 -17.00 4.20 -12.19
N VAL A 81 -16.37 3.12 -12.66
CA VAL A 81 -14.96 2.80 -12.34
C VAL A 81 -13.95 3.50 -13.26
N TYR A 82 -14.25 3.70 -14.54
CA TYR A 82 -13.25 4.08 -15.53
C TYR A 82 -13.00 5.59 -15.68
N GLY A 83 -13.46 6.41 -14.74
CA GLY A 83 -13.28 7.86 -14.85
C GLY A 83 -14.08 8.53 -15.97
N GLU A 84 -15.14 7.88 -16.46
CA GLU A 84 -16.03 8.42 -17.49
C GLU A 84 -17.00 9.46 -16.92
N TYR A 85 -17.35 9.32 -15.65
CA TYR A 85 -18.25 10.24 -14.95
C TYR A 85 -17.45 11.17 -14.03
N ALA A 86 -17.78 12.45 -14.04
CA ALA A 86 -17.20 13.41 -13.11
C ALA A 86 -17.82 13.23 -11.72
N LEU A 87 -17.04 12.71 -10.79
CA LEU A 87 -17.43 12.51 -9.40
C LEU A 87 -16.77 13.60 -8.54
N GLU A 88 -17.55 14.29 -7.70
CA GLU A 88 -17.10 15.47 -6.95
C GLU A 88 -15.85 15.16 -6.09
N LYS A 89 -15.88 14.15 -5.25
CA LYS A 89 -14.79 13.87 -4.30
C LYS A 89 -13.48 13.42 -4.94
N PRO A 90 -13.46 12.52 -5.93
CA PRO A 90 -12.27 12.24 -6.72
C PRO A 90 -11.67 13.48 -7.40
N VAL A 91 -12.51 14.34 -8.00
CA VAL A 91 -12.05 15.57 -8.66
C VAL A 91 -11.46 16.55 -7.63
N GLU A 92 -12.11 16.75 -6.48
CA GLU A 92 -11.58 17.59 -5.40
C GLU A 92 -10.23 17.09 -4.90
N LEU A 93 -10.07 15.78 -4.71
CA LEU A 93 -8.81 15.16 -4.30
C LEU A 93 -7.72 15.39 -5.34
N CYS A 94 -7.99 15.12 -6.63
CA CYS A 94 -7.01 15.33 -7.70
C CYS A 94 -6.57 16.81 -7.79
N LYS A 95 -7.50 17.75 -7.64
CA LYS A 95 -7.18 19.19 -7.58
C LYS A 95 -6.31 19.56 -6.38
N LEU A 96 -6.56 18.94 -5.22
CA LEU A 96 -5.75 19.16 -4.03
C LEU A 96 -4.35 18.60 -4.22
N LEU A 97 -4.22 17.39 -4.75
CA LEU A 97 -2.93 16.77 -5.04
C LEU A 97 -2.11 17.61 -6.02
N ALA A 98 -2.70 18.09 -7.12
CA ALA A 98 -2.04 18.97 -8.06
C ALA A 98 -1.51 20.28 -7.44
N LYS A 99 -2.09 20.76 -6.33
CA LYS A 99 -1.60 21.95 -5.62
C LYS A 99 -0.41 21.68 -4.68
N VAL A 100 -0.26 20.45 -4.21
CA VAL A 100 0.76 20.10 -3.20
C VAL A 100 1.90 19.27 -3.77
N THR A 101 1.76 18.74 -4.99
CA THR A 101 2.83 18.06 -5.72
C THR A 101 3.68 19.06 -6.48
N PRO A 102 5.00 18.78 -6.70
CA PRO A 102 5.86 19.62 -7.53
C PRO A 102 5.41 19.62 -8.99
N ASP A 103 5.65 20.76 -9.69
CA ASP A 103 5.50 20.84 -11.14
C ASP A 103 6.41 19.80 -11.84
N PRO A 104 5.96 19.13 -12.92
CA PRO A 104 4.68 19.27 -13.64
C PRO A 104 3.61 18.21 -13.27
N LEU A 105 3.56 17.75 -12.01
CA LEU A 105 2.66 16.70 -11.58
C LEU A 105 1.24 17.23 -11.35
N GLU A 106 0.48 17.41 -12.41
CA GLU A 106 -0.85 18.02 -12.37
C GLU A 106 -2.01 17.01 -12.48
N VAL A 107 -1.74 15.79 -12.93
CA VAL A 107 -2.77 14.77 -13.20
C VAL A 107 -2.56 13.56 -12.30
N THR A 108 -3.64 13.13 -11.64
CA THR A 108 -3.62 11.98 -10.72
C THR A 108 -4.43 10.82 -11.26
N TYR A 109 -3.84 9.64 -11.28
CA TYR A 109 -4.52 8.36 -11.50
C TYR A 109 -4.76 7.68 -10.16
N LEU A 110 -6.04 7.61 -9.75
CA LEU A 110 -6.45 7.03 -8.49
C LEU A 110 -6.60 5.50 -8.61
N VAL A 111 -6.05 4.79 -7.64
CA VAL A 111 -6.10 3.31 -7.52
C VAL A 111 -6.40 2.91 -6.08
N ASN A 112 -6.60 1.62 -5.82
CA ASN A 112 -7.03 1.14 -4.49
C ASN A 112 -5.87 0.86 -3.54
N SER A 113 -4.65 0.73 -4.03
CA SER A 113 -3.47 0.41 -3.20
C SER A 113 -2.18 0.97 -3.78
N GLY A 114 -1.15 1.09 -2.92
CA GLY A 114 0.20 1.45 -3.36
C GLY A 114 0.79 0.45 -4.35
N ALA A 115 0.50 -0.85 -4.20
CA ALA A 115 0.95 -1.88 -5.13
C ALA A 115 0.35 -1.67 -6.54
N GLU A 116 -0.95 -1.32 -6.64
CA GLU A 116 -1.58 -0.96 -7.92
C GLU A 116 -1.00 0.33 -8.51
N ALA A 117 -0.66 1.31 -7.67
CA ALA A 117 0.01 2.53 -8.12
C ALA A 117 1.38 2.23 -8.74
N ILE A 118 2.16 1.36 -8.12
CA ILE A 118 3.43 0.88 -8.69
C ILE A 118 3.20 0.14 -10.01
N ASP A 119 2.27 -0.82 -10.08
CA ASP A 119 1.95 -1.51 -11.34
C ASP A 119 1.54 -0.53 -12.44
N GLY A 120 0.71 0.44 -12.11
CA GLY A 120 0.30 1.51 -13.01
C GLY A 120 1.48 2.34 -13.51
N SER A 121 2.39 2.73 -12.61
CA SER A 121 3.58 3.53 -12.94
C SER A 121 4.56 2.78 -13.83
N LEU A 122 4.81 1.49 -13.57
CA LEU A 122 5.67 0.65 -14.42
C LEU A 122 5.13 0.54 -15.85
N LYS A 123 3.82 0.32 -15.98
CA LYS A 123 3.14 0.27 -17.29
C LYS A 123 3.21 1.62 -18.00
N LEU A 124 2.96 2.71 -17.28
CA LEU A 124 3.00 4.06 -17.84
C LEU A 124 4.40 4.41 -18.32
N ALA A 125 5.44 4.16 -17.52
CA ALA A 125 6.83 4.41 -17.87
C ALA A 125 7.23 3.69 -19.16
N LYS A 126 6.91 2.40 -19.27
CA LYS A 126 7.19 1.61 -20.48
C LYS A 126 6.42 2.13 -21.70
N ARG A 127 5.13 2.43 -21.55
CA ARG A 127 4.30 2.93 -22.64
C ARG A 127 4.74 4.31 -23.14
N TYR A 128 5.09 5.20 -22.21
CA TYR A 128 5.48 6.58 -22.53
C TYR A 128 6.84 6.64 -23.22
N THR A 129 7.80 5.87 -22.74
CA THR A 129 9.18 5.89 -23.25
C THR A 129 9.42 4.95 -24.42
N GLY A 130 8.59 3.92 -24.60
CA GLY A 130 8.84 2.81 -25.52
C GLY A 130 10.01 1.91 -25.08
N ARG A 131 10.51 2.06 -23.85
CA ARG A 131 11.64 1.32 -23.29
C ARG A 131 11.15 0.20 -22.39
N GLU A 132 12.02 -0.77 -22.09
CA GLU A 132 11.61 -2.00 -21.40
C GLU A 132 12.22 -2.16 -20.01
N GLU A 133 13.42 -1.60 -19.77
CA GLU A 133 14.15 -1.81 -18.52
C GLU A 133 13.62 -0.93 -17.39
N ILE A 134 13.55 -1.51 -16.20
CA ILE A 134 13.24 -0.79 -14.96
C ILE A 134 14.43 -0.92 -14.01
N ILE A 135 14.81 0.17 -13.41
CA ILE A 135 15.80 0.19 -12.31
C ILE A 135 15.03 0.30 -10.99
N ALA A 136 15.41 -0.53 -10.02
CA ALA A 136 14.90 -0.50 -8.66
C ALA A 136 16.06 -0.60 -7.66
N PHE A 137 15.79 -0.40 -6.38
CA PHE A 137 16.84 -0.42 -5.36
C PHE A 137 16.80 -1.71 -4.53
N HIS A 138 17.99 -2.19 -4.15
CA HIS A 138 18.09 -3.25 -3.17
C HIS A 138 17.44 -2.83 -1.85
N ASN A 139 16.78 -3.78 -1.17
CA ASN A 139 16.05 -3.62 0.09
C ASN A 139 14.81 -2.74 0.06
N ALA A 140 14.43 -2.15 -1.08
CA ALA A 140 13.21 -1.37 -1.20
C ALA A 140 11.96 -2.26 -1.17
N TYR A 141 10.84 -1.70 -0.67
CA TYR A 141 9.52 -2.35 -0.66
C TYR A 141 8.51 -1.52 -1.46
N HIS A 142 7.82 -2.16 -2.40
CA HIS A 142 6.90 -1.48 -3.30
C HIS A 142 5.50 -2.12 -3.37
N GLY A 143 5.29 -3.23 -2.69
CA GLY A 143 4.01 -3.95 -2.66
C GLY A 143 4.12 -5.42 -3.06
N ASN A 144 2.96 -6.11 -3.07
CA ASN A 144 2.88 -7.56 -3.22
C ASN A 144 2.19 -8.03 -4.51
N THR A 145 1.72 -7.16 -5.39
CA THR A 145 1.30 -7.54 -6.73
C THR A 145 2.51 -8.02 -7.53
N HIS A 146 2.32 -8.83 -8.57
CA HIS A 146 3.43 -9.38 -9.35
C HIS A 146 4.37 -8.29 -9.90
N GLY A 147 3.83 -7.17 -10.36
CA GLY A 147 4.65 -6.04 -10.84
C GLY A 147 5.38 -5.33 -9.70
N ALA A 148 4.69 -4.95 -8.64
CA ALA A 148 5.30 -4.31 -7.47
C ALA A 148 6.34 -5.23 -6.80
N LEU A 149 6.04 -6.53 -6.67
CA LEU A 149 6.98 -7.52 -6.14
C LEU A 149 8.23 -7.65 -7.03
N SER A 150 8.08 -7.51 -8.35
CA SER A 150 9.21 -7.58 -9.27
C SER A 150 10.26 -6.51 -9.02
N VAL A 151 9.83 -5.31 -8.61
CA VAL A 151 10.72 -4.18 -8.30
C VAL A 151 11.08 -4.07 -6.81
N ALA A 152 10.49 -4.90 -5.94
CA ALA A 152 10.90 -4.99 -4.54
C ALA A 152 12.32 -5.57 -4.43
N GLY A 153 13.15 -5.01 -3.54
CA GLY A 153 14.59 -5.28 -3.48
C GLY A 153 15.01 -6.51 -2.66
N ASN A 154 14.08 -7.18 -1.96
CA ASN A 154 14.39 -8.28 -1.04
C ASN A 154 14.03 -9.64 -1.63
N GLU A 155 15.03 -10.50 -1.90
CA GLU A 155 14.85 -11.83 -2.46
C GLU A 155 14.07 -12.79 -1.54
N TYR A 156 14.08 -12.57 -0.23
CA TYR A 156 13.30 -13.39 0.70
C TYR A 156 11.80 -13.38 0.35
N HIS A 157 11.29 -12.22 -0.06
CA HIS A 157 9.88 -12.06 -0.44
C HIS A 157 9.57 -12.52 -1.87
N LYS A 158 10.57 -12.63 -2.74
CA LYS A 158 10.40 -12.83 -4.19
C LYS A 158 10.62 -14.25 -4.68
N ARG A 159 11.55 -14.97 -4.07
CA ARG A 159 12.05 -16.25 -4.61
C ARG A 159 10.97 -17.30 -4.90
N ALA A 160 9.93 -17.34 -4.05
CA ALA A 160 8.84 -18.32 -4.18
C ALA A 160 7.86 -18.01 -5.33
N PHE A 161 7.91 -16.79 -5.89
CA PHE A 161 6.93 -16.29 -6.86
C PHE A 161 7.54 -16.09 -8.26
N ARG A 162 8.75 -16.58 -8.50
CA ARG A 162 9.40 -16.51 -9.81
C ARG A 162 8.71 -17.46 -10.82
N PRO A 163 8.61 -17.09 -12.13
CA PRO A 163 9.24 -15.92 -12.74
C PRO A 163 8.48 -14.62 -12.48
N LEU A 164 9.22 -13.54 -12.26
CA LEU A 164 8.72 -12.18 -12.12
C LEU A 164 8.92 -11.40 -13.43
N LEU A 165 8.60 -10.09 -13.44
CA LEU A 165 8.79 -9.26 -14.63
C LEU A 165 10.25 -9.28 -15.05
N PRO A 166 10.54 -9.47 -16.36
CA PRO A 166 11.89 -9.40 -16.89
C PRO A 166 12.41 -7.95 -16.93
N LEU A 167 13.71 -7.81 -17.13
CA LEU A 167 14.41 -6.53 -17.35
C LEU A 167 14.25 -5.55 -16.17
N VAL A 168 14.19 -6.08 -14.95
CA VAL A 168 14.29 -5.31 -13.73
C VAL A 168 15.69 -5.47 -13.18
N ASN A 169 16.46 -4.38 -13.13
CA ASN A 169 17.82 -4.33 -12.65
C ASN A 169 17.86 -3.59 -11.30
N PHE A 170 18.74 -4.05 -10.41
CA PHE A 170 18.85 -3.49 -9.06
C PHE A 170 20.16 -2.72 -8.86
N ILE A 171 20.04 -1.60 -8.17
CA ILE A 171 21.15 -0.74 -7.77
C ILE A 171 21.14 -0.55 -6.25
N HIS A 172 22.30 -0.18 -5.69
CA HIS A 172 22.42 0.13 -4.27
C HIS A 172 22.16 1.61 -4.03
N PHE A 173 21.45 1.89 -2.92
CA PHE A 173 21.25 3.25 -2.47
C PHE A 173 22.60 3.89 -2.08
N ASN A 174 22.79 5.16 -2.42
CA ASN A 174 24.05 5.89 -2.18
C ASN A 174 25.31 5.28 -2.83
N ASN A 175 25.17 4.56 -3.94
CA ASN A 175 26.29 4.07 -4.75
C ASN A 175 26.27 4.71 -6.13
N GLU A 176 27.17 5.69 -6.34
CA GLU A 176 27.26 6.43 -7.60
C GLU A 176 27.70 5.55 -8.79
N GLU A 177 28.51 4.52 -8.56
CA GLU A 177 28.95 3.60 -9.61
C GLU A 177 27.78 2.84 -10.23
N ASP A 178 26.76 2.54 -9.43
CA ASP A 178 25.55 1.85 -9.89
C ASP A 178 24.68 2.71 -10.83
N LEU A 179 24.87 4.03 -10.86
CA LEU A 179 24.16 4.90 -11.79
C LEU A 179 24.48 4.59 -13.26
N ALA A 180 25.65 3.99 -13.54
CA ALA A 180 26.01 3.53 -14.87
C ALA A 180 25.07 2.45 -15.44
N LYS A 181 24.27 1.79 -14.58
CA LYS A 181 23.23 0.83 -14.99
C LYS A 181 21.98 1.51 -15.58
N ILE A 182 21.83 2.82 -15.37
CA ILE A 182 20.75 3.60 -15.99
C ILE A 182 21.20 3.97 -17.41
N THR A 183 20.49 3.44 -18.40
CA THR A 183 20.88 3.57 -19.81
C THR A 183 19.73 4.11 -20.66
N GLU A 184 19.97 4.30 -21.95
CA GLU A 184 18.93 4.65 -22.93
C GLU A 184 17.81 3.60 -23.04
N LYS A 185 18.00 2.39 -22.48
CA LYS A 185 16.97 1.35 -22.43
C LYS A 185 16.08 1.44 -21.18
N THR A 186 16.47 2.26 -20.22
CA THR A 186 15.74 2.42 -18.97
C THR A 186 14.45 3.22 -19.18
N ALA A 187 13.31 2.60 -18.91
CA ALA A 187 12.00 3.23 -18.96
C ALA A 187 11.72 4.08 -17.71
N GLY A 188 12.21 3.65 -16.56
CA GLY A 188 12.00 4.35 -15.30
C GLY A 188 12.86 3.81 -14.17
N VAL A 189 12.98 4.64 -13.13
CA VAL A 189 13.64 4.30 -11.88
C VAL A 189 12.62 4.36 -10.77
N VAL A 190 12.50 3.28 -9.98
CA VAL A 190 11.60 3.20 -8.82
C VAL A 190 12.43 3.29 -7.57
N VAL A 191 12.16 4.30 -6.76
CA VAL A 191 12.91 4.57 -5.52
C VAL A 191 11.96 4.71 -4.33
N GLU A 192 12.34 4.13 -3.22
CA GLU A 192 11.75 4.36 -1.89
C GLU A 192 12.73 5.23 -1.10
N THR A 193 12.30 6.41 -0.67
CA THR A 193 13.13 7.41 0.03
C THR A 193 13.06 7.26 1.54
#